data_f38e7f2579271081ec3bb16bc4e41a99
#
_entry.id   f38e7f2579271081ec3bb16bc4e41a99
#
_cell.length_a   1.000
_cell.length_b   1.000
_cell.length_c   1.000
_cell.angle_alpha   90.00
_cell.angle_beta   90.00
_cell.angle_gamma   90.00
#
_symmetry.space_group_name_H-M   'P 1'
#
loop_
_entity.id
_entity.type
_entity.pdbx_description
1 polymer ?
#
loop_
_entity_poly.entity_id
_entity_poly.type
_entity_poly.pdbx_seq_one_letter_code
_entity_poly.pdbx_strand_id
1 'polypeptide(L)'
;MRSLKLFSLTAAAVMAMSFSSIDATRAESGIEVVMNQAKIVKLTQDASTIVVGNPDIVDATVQDPRTIVLTGKGFGVTNLVILDLEGKSVVDAAIYVSRNDEKSLRVYRRSKVQTMSCTPFCEGSYKSAAEQTSEAELNANE
;
A
#
# COMPACT_ATOMS: atom_id res chain seq x y z
N MET A 1 70.21 19.86 -16.87
CA MET A 1 68.84 20.34 -17.13
C MET A 1 68.00 19.23 -17.76
N ARG A 2 67.68 18.20 -17.04
CA ARG A 2 66.86 17.07 -17.52
C ARG A 2 66.35 16.27 -16.30
N SER A 3 65.40 16.80 -15.54
CA SER A 3 64.77 16.04 -14.44
C SER A 3 63.48 16.70 -13.89
N LEU A 4 62.65 17.36 -14.72
CA LEU A 4 61.46 18.04 -14.21
C LEU A 4 60.16 17.72 -15.02
N LYS A 5 60.12 16.59 -15.74
CA LYS A 5 58.94 16.24 -16.54
C LYS A 5 58.31 14.88 -16.22
N LEU A 6 58.72 14.19 -15.17
CA LEU A 6 58.14 12.87 -14.79
C LEU A 6 57.22 12.92 -13.59
N PHE A 7 56.96 14.04 -12.97
CA PHE A 7 56.10 14.12 -11.75
C PHE A 7 54.65 14.56 -12.01
N SER A 8 54.29 14.87 -13.28
CA SER A 8 52.98 15.41 -13.60
C SER A 8 51.98 14.37 -14.15
N LEU A 9 52.33 13.10 -14.31
CA LEU A 9 51.44 12.09 -14.90
C LEU A 9 50.81 11.10 -13.90
N THR A 10 51.20 11.15 -12.64
CA THR A 10 50.65 10.21 -11.62
C THR A 10 49.53 10.78 -10.76
N ALA A 11 49.22 12.08 -10.86
CA ALA A 11 48.17 12.73 -10.08
C ALA A 11 46.75 12.62 -10.72
N ALA A 12 46.65 12.25 -12.00
CA ALA A 12 45.38 12.18 -12.72
C ALA A 12 44.64 10.82 -12.62
N ALA A 13 45.28 9.78 -12.06
CA ALA A 13 44.75 8.40 -12.06
C ALA A 13 43.98 8.03 -10.77
N VAL A 14 43.97 8.87 -9.75
CA VAL A 14 43.37 8.53 -8.42
C VAL A 14 41.98 9.10 -8.22
N MET A 15 41.47 9.93 -9.12
CA MET A 15 40.17 10.61 -8.95
C MET A 15 38.96 9.93 -9.62
N ALA A 16 39.10 8.70 -10.08
CA ALA A 16 38.06 7.99 -10.88
C ALA A 16 37.39 6.79 -10.19
N MET A 17 37.54 6.63 -8.86
CA MET A 17 36.98 5.45 -8.15
C MET A 17 36.16 5.81 -6.92
N SER A 18 35.14 6.64 -7.10
CA SER A 18 34.11 6.84 -6.06
C SER A 18 32.73 6.95 -6.68
N PHE A 19 32.37 6.02 -7.59
CA PHE A 19 30.97 5.76 -7.89
C PHE A 19 30.47 4.79 -6.81
N SER A 20 30.06 5.35 -5.68
CA SER A 20 29.26 4.61 -4.69
C SER A 20 27.99 4.17 -5.39
N SER A 21 27.82 2.87 -5.56
CA SER A 21 26.57 2.24 -5.96
C SER A 21 25.51 2.67 -4.95
N ILE A 22 24.63 3.57 -5.32
CA ILE A 22 23.40 3.83 -4.58
C ILE A 22 22.57 2.58 -4.83
N ASP A 23 22.55 1.65 -3.87
CA ASP A 23 21.56 0.60 -3.82
C ASP A 23 20.19 1.29 -3.80
N ALA A 24 19.51 1.27 -4.94
CA ALA A 24 18.14 1.72 -5.03
C ALA A 24 17.33 0.80 -4.10
N THR A 25 17.00 1.30 -2.92
CA THR A 25 16.03 0.67 -2.02
C THR A 25 14.78 0.44 -2.86
N ARG A 26 14.52 -0.83 -3.17
CA ARG A 26 13.32 -1.25 -3.87
C ARG A 26 12.17 -0.88 -2.94
N ALA A 27 11.47 0.18 -3.28
CA ALA A 27 10.23 0.52 -2.59
C ALA A 27 9.32 -0.71 -2.75
N GLU A 28 9.01 -1.36 -1.64
CA GLU A 28 8.10 -2.48 -1.59
C GLU A 28 6.76 -1.98 -2.12
N SER A 29 6.40 -2.40 -3.34
CA SER A 29 5.20 -1.96 -4.01
C SER A 29 4.00 -2.59 -3.31
N GLY A 30 3.40 -1.85 -2.39
CA GLY A 30 2.19 -2.27 -1.71
C GLY A 30 0.99 -2.34 -2.66
N ILE A 31 -0.01 -3.07 -2.25
CA ILE A 31 -1.26 -3.23 -3.00
C ILE A 31 -2.23 -2.15 -2.52
N GLU A 32 -2.61 -1.24 -3.41
CA GLU A 32 -3.65 -0.25 -3.12
C GLU A 32 -5.03 -0.83 -3.41
N VAL A 33 -5.95 -0.68 -2.47
CA VAL A 33 -7.37 -1.05 -2.58
C VAL A 33 -8.21 0.15 -2.16
N VAL A 34 -9.29 0.40 -2.87
CA VAL A 34 -10.25 1.44 -2.48
C VAL A 34 -11.31 0.82 -1.59
N MET A 35 -11.67 1.50 -0.51
CA MET A 35 -12.72 1.04 0.41
C MET A 35 -14.06 0.86 -0.29
N ASN A 36 -14.80 -0.19 0.06
CA ASN A 36 -16.05 -0.62 -0.57
C ASN A 36 -15.88 -1.04 -2.05
N GLN A 37 -14.65 -1.34 -2.49
CA GLN A 37 -14.38 -1.86 -3.83
C GLN A 37 -13.61 -3.18 -3.76
N ALA A 38 -13.78 -3.98 -4.79
CA ALA A 38 -13.04 -5.22 -4.99
C ALA A 38 -11.91 -5.01 -6.01
N LYS A 39 -10.75 -5.60 -5.73
CA LYS A 39 -9.57 -5.58 -6.60
C LYS A 39 -9.12 -7.00 -6.88
N ILE A 40 -8.94 -7.34 -8.15
CA ILE A 40 -8.40 -8.64 -8.57
C ILE A 40 -6.88 -8.59 -8.52
N VAL A 41 -6.29 -9.57 -7.85
CA VAL A 41 -4.85 -9.82 -7.80
C VAL A 41 -4.55 -11.13 -8.48
N LYS A 42 -3.70 -11.09 -9.51
CA LYS A 42 -3.21 -12.28 -10.21
C LYS A 42 -1.87 -12.70 -9.65
N LEU A 43 -1.74 -13.99 -9.35
CA LEU A 43 -0.53 -14.59 -8.81
C LEU A 43 0.30 -15.24 -9.91
N THR A 44 1.60 -15.28 -9.71
CA THR A 44 2.55 -15.96 -10.61
C THR A 44 2.64 -17.47 -10.35
N GLN A 45 2.27 -17.91 -9.13
CA GLN A 45 2.28 -19.30 -8.66
C GLN A 45 0.96 -19.62 -7.97
N ASP A 46 0.67 -20.90 -7.78
CA ASP A 46 -0.55 -21.35 -7.13
C ASP A 46 -0.51 -21.06 -5.63
N ALA A 47 -1.56 -20.45 -5.12
CA ALA A 47 -1.75 -20.18 -3.71
C ALA A 47 -2.34 -21.41 -3.00
N SER A 48 -1.78 -21.74 -1.84
CA SER A 48 -2.31 -22.75 -0.93
C SER A 48 -2.91 -22.14 0.32
N THR A 49 -2.21 -21.17 0.90
CA THR A 49 -2.62 -20.51 2.14
C THR A 49 -2.60 -19.00 1.95
N ILE A 50 -3.65 -18.33 2.44
CA ILE A 50 -3.77 -16.88 2.40
C ILE A 50 -4.01 -16.37 3.81
N VAL A 51 -3.22 -15.40 4.23
CA VAL A 51 -3.32 -14.75 5.54
C VAL A 51 -3.43 -13.24 5.35
N VAL A 52 -4.48 -12.67 5.88
CA VAL A 52 -4.69 -11.21 5.97
C VAL A 52 -4.42 -10.79 7.41
N GLY A 53 -3.58 -9.77 7.60
CA GLY A 53 -3.18 -9.31 8.92
C GLY A 53 -4.35 -8.71 9.71
N ASN A 54 -5.21 -7.93 9.06
CA ASN A 54 -6.41 -7.37 9.68
C ASN A 54 -7.64 -7.52 8.76
N PRO A 55 -8.57 -8.44 9.09
CA PRO A 55 -9.77 -8.71 8.29
C PRO A 55 -10.83 -7.60 8.37
N ASP A 56 -10.72 -6.63 9.29
CA ASP A 56 -11.62 -5.47 9.36
C ASP A 56 -11.24 -4.40 8.32
N ILE A 57 -9.99 -4.39 7.87
CA ILE A 57 -9.48 -3.46 6.85
C ILE A 57 -9.68 -4.04 5.46
N VAL A 58 -9.29 -5.31 5.25
CA VAL A 58 -9.37 -5.98 3.95
C VAL A 58 -9.84 -7.42 4.13
N ASP A 59 -10.66 -7.89 3.21
CA ASP A 59 -11.01 -9.29 3.07
C ASP A 59 -10.41 -9.86 1.78
N ALA A 60 -9.99 -11.14 1.81
CA ALA A 60 -9.40 -11.83 0.68
C ALA A 60 -10.18 -13.10 0.35
N THR A 61 -10.72 -13.15 -0.86
CA THR A 61 -11.47 -14.32 -1.37
C THR A 61 -10.70 -15.00 -2.49
N VAL A 62 -10.52 -16.31 -2.41
CA VAL A 62 -9.90 -17.13 -3.46
C VAL A 62 -10.94 -17.44 -4.53
N GLN A 63 -10.68 -17.00 -5.75
CA GLN A 63 -11.50 -17.33 -6.90
C GLN A 63 -10.99 -18.59 -7.61
N ASP A 64 -9.70 -18.68 -7.78
CA ASP A 64 -8.96 -19.83 -8.32
C ASP A 64 -7.52 -19.83 -7.74
N PRO A 65 -6.70 -20.90 -7.93
CA PRO A 65 -5.37 -20.99 -7.33
C PRO A 65 -4.43 -19.82 -7.64
N ARG A 66 -4.71 -19.05 -8.70
CA ARG A 66 -3.90 -17.89 -9.14
C ARG A 66 -4.65 -16.58 -9.16
N THR A 67 -5.90 -16.57 -8.70
CA THR A 67 -6.70 -15.36 -8.70
C THR A 67 -7.33 -15.13 -7.34
N ILE A 68 -7.01 -13.99 -6.75
CA ILE A 68 -7.54 -13.56 -5.47
C ILE A 68 -8.28 -12.26 -5.68
N VAL A 69 -9.39 -12.11 -5.00
CA VAL A 69 -10.17 -10.88 -4.94
C VAL A 69 -10.00 -10.27 -3.56
N LEU A 70 -9.42 -9.09 -3.51
CA LEU A 70 -9.30 -8.29 -2.29
C LEU A 70 -10.46 -7.31 -2.22
N THR A 71 -11.14 -7.25 -1.09
CA THR A 71 -12.23 -6.30 -0.83
C THR A 71 -11.84 -5.35 0.29
N GLY A 72 -11.77 -4.04 0.01
CA GLY A 72 -11.53 -3.02 1.02
C GLY A 72 -12.76 -2.83 1.91
N LYS A 73 -12.64 -3.09 3.21
CA LYS A 73 -13.73 -2.97 4.20
C LYS A 73 -13.59 -1.72 5.06
N GLY A 74 -12.36 -1.43 5.50
CA GLY A 74 -12.03 -0.27 6.32
C GLY A 74 -10.81 0.45 5.76
N PHE A 75 -10.67 1.75 6.00
CA PHE A 75 -9.45 2.46 5.63
C PHE A 75 -8.31 2.13 6.60
N GLY A 76 -7.09 2.11 6.10
CA GLY A 76 -5.90 1.82 6.89
C GLY A 76 -4.86 1.01 6.14
N VAL A 77 -3.92 0.47 6.89
CA VAL A 77 -2.82 -0.35 6.38
C VAL A 77 -2.86 -1.71 7.05
N THR A 78 -2.72 -2.76 6.25
CA THR A 78 -2.56 -4.14 6.69
C THR A 78 -1.55 -4.83 5.79
N ASN A 79 -1.37 -6.14 5.93
CA ASN A 79 -0.53 -6.93 5.04
C ASN A 79 -1.26 -8.19 4.55
N LEU A 80 -0.76 -8.73 3.45
CA LEU A 80 -1.21 -9.97 2.83
C LEU A 80 -0.02 -10.89 2.66
N VAL A 81 -0.13 -12.10 3.20
CA VAL A 81 0.85 -13.17 3.01
C VAL A 81 0.17 -14.32 2.30
N ILE A 82 0.76 -14.77 1.20
CA ILE A 82 0.29 -15.90 0.42
C ILE A 82 1.41 -16.92 0.32
N LEU A 83 1.10 -18.15 0.67
CA LEU A 83 2.05 -19.25 0.63
C LEU A 83 1.62 -20.29 -0.42
N ASP A 84 2.59 -20.97 -1.02
CA ASP A 84 2.39 -22.17 -1.86
C ASP A 84 2.19 -23.43 -1.02
N LEU A 85 2.12 -24.59 -1.69
CA LEU A 85 1.97 -25.91 -1.04
C LEU A 85 3.17 -26.30 -0.19
N GLU A 86 4.35 -25.79 -0.53
CA GLU A 86 5.61 -26.03 0.18
C GLU A 86 5.80 -25.06 1.36
N GLY A 87 4.87 -24.12 1.55
CA GLY A 87 4.94 -23.10 2.60
C GLY A 87 5.87 -21.91 2.27
N LYS A 88 6.30 -21.79 1.02
CA LYS A 88 7.11 -20.67 0.56
C LYS A 88 6.22 -19.48 0.25
N SER A 89 6.69 -18.28 0.58
CA SER A 89 5.94 -17.03 0.28
C SER A 89 5.92 -16.76 -1.23
N VAL A 90 4.71 -16.69 -1.78
CA VAL A 90 4.40 -16.25 -3.15
C VAL A 90 4.19 -14.74 -3.18
N VAL A 91 3.53 -14.21 -2.14
CA VAL A 91 3.31 -12.78 -1.93
C VAL A 91 3.50 -12.48 -0.45
N ASP A 92 4.23 -11.43 -0.17
CA ASP A 92 4.29 -10.77 1.14
C ASP A 92 4.31 -9.27 0.86
N ALA A 93 3.16 -8.62 1.03
CA ALA A 93 2.99 -7.24 0.62
C ALA A 93 2.10 -6.46 1.60
N ALA A 94 2.42 -5.19 1.79
CA ALA A 94 1.54 -4.26 2.47
C ALA A 94 0.30 -3.97 1.61
N ILE A 95 -0.86 -3.84 2.24
CA ILE A 95 -2.09 -3.38 1.60
C ILE A 95 -2.46 -2.03 2.18
N TYR A 96 -2.68 -1.07 1.31
CA TYR A 96 -3.16 0.26 1.65
C TYR A 96 -4.60 0.39 1.21
N VAL A 97 -5.51 0.56 2.16
CA VAL A 97 -6.93 0.82 1.85
C VAL A 97 -7.20 2.30 2.01
N SER A 98 -7.48 2.96 0.89
CA SER A 98 -7.83 4.37 0.82
C SER A 98 -9.33 4.56 0.66
N ARG A 99 -9.81 5.77 1.00
CA ARG A 99 -11.19 6.17 0.71
C ARG A 99 -11.32 6.59 -0.77
N ASN A 100 -12.51 6.44 -1.31
CA ASN A 100 -12.82 7.01 -2.62
C ASN A 100 -13.19 8.49 -2.44
N ASP A 101 -12.24 9.38 -2.70
CA ASP A 101 -12.43 10.82 -2.53
C ASP A 101 -13.02 11.52 -3.77
N GLU A 102 -13.03 10.86 -4.95
CA GLU A 102 -13.47 11.48 -6.21
C GLU A 102 -14.97 11.87 -6.22
N LYS A 103 -15.81 11.14 -5.48
CA LYS A 103 -17.25 11.33 -5.43
C LYS A 103 -17.78 11.43 -4.01
N SER A 104 -16.95 11.86 -3.08
CA SER A 104 -17.30 12.00 -1.69
C SER A 104 -17.07 13.44 -1.21
N LEU A 105 -18.00 13.94 -0.39
CA LEU A 105 -17.91 15.23 0.29
C LEU A 105 -17.86 14.98 1.80
N ARG A 106 -16.87 15.55 2.46
CA ARG A 106 -16.78 15.55 3.92
C ARG A 106 -17.19 16.92 4.48
N VAL A 107 -18.22 16.90 5.29
CA VAL A 107 -18.71 18.07 5.98
C VAL A 107 -18.29 18.00 7.44
N TYR A 108 -17.49 18.98 7.86
CA TYR A 108 -17.06 19.15 9.24
C TYR A 108 -17.95 20.17 9.93
N ARG A 109 -18.66 19.75 10.98
CA ARG A 109 -19.48 20.63 11.82
C ARG A 109 -19.02 20.53 13.26
N ARG A 110 -18.25 21.51 13.71
CA ARG A 110 -17.55 21.44 15.00
C ARG A 110 -16.70 20.16 15.05
N SER A 111 -16.96 19.25 16.01
CA SER A 111 -16.31 17.95 16.17
C SER A 111 -16.89 16.83 15.29
N LYS A 112 -18.06 17.04 14.67
CA LYS A 112 -18.74 16.00 13.90
C LYS A 112 -18.31 16.01 12.43
N VAL A 113 -17.92 14.84 11.92
CA VAL A 113 -17.63 14.62 10.52
C VAL A 113 -18.76 13.83 9.88
N GLN A 114 -19.30 14.33 8.79
CA GLN A 114 -20.29 13.63 7.98
C GLN A 114 -19.72 13.41 6.58
N THR A 115 -19.63 12.15 6.15
CA THR A 115 -19.23 11.80 4.78
C THR A 115 -20.48 11.57 3.94
N MET A 116 -20.53 12.19 2.77
CA MET A 116 -21.62 12.10 1.80
C MET A 116 -21.07 11.53 0.49
N SER A 117 -21.86 10.72 -0.19
CA SER A 117 -21.59 10.25 -1.55
C SER A 117 -22.39 11.10 -2.54
N CYS A 118 -21.75 11.56 -3.62
CA CYS A 118 -22.36 12.48 -4.58
C CYS A 118 -22.43 11.85 -5.98
N THR A 119 -23.64 11.40 -6.40
CA THR A 119 -23.88 10.81 -7.73
C THR A 119 -25.35 10.98 -8.18
N PRO A 120 -25.76 12.05 -8.80
CA PRO A 120 -25.23 13.41 -8.90
C PRO A 120 -25.52 14.24 -7.65
N PHE A 121 -26.48 13.84 -6.80
CA PHE A 121 -26.82 14.51 -5.54
C PHE A 121 -26.01 13.91 -4.39
N CYS A 122 -25.69 14.72 -3.39
CA CYS A 122 -24.93 14.29 -2.23
C CYS A 122 -25.86 13.74 -1.15
N GLU A 123 -25.76 12.47 -0.87
CA GLU A 123 -26.51 11.77 0.18
C GLU A 123 -25.54 11.13 1.19
N GLY A 124 -26.05 10.74 2.36
CA GLY A 124 -25.24 10.05 3.37
C GLY A 124 -24.63 8.80 2.79
N SER A 125 -23.29 8.68 2.82
CA SER A 125 -22.61 7.51 2.31
C SER A 125 -22.88 6.28 3.17
N TYR A 126 -22.85 5.08 2.53
CA TYR A 126 -22.80 3.84 3.28
C TYR A 126 -21.52 3.80 4.11
N LYS A 127 -21.66 3.41 5.37
CA LYS A 127 -20.54 3.29 6.30
C LYS A 127 -20.36 1.84 6.71
N SER A 128 -19.15 1.33 6.55
CA SER A 128 -18.78 0.04 7.11
C SER A 128 -18.74 0.09 8.64
N ALA A 129 -18.78 -1.05 9.31
CA ALA A 129 -18.67 -1.12 10.77
C ALA A 129 -17.37 -0.44 11.27
N ALA A 130 -16.25 -0.61 10.57
CA ALA A 130 -14.98 0.01 10.89
C ALA A 130 -15.03 1.55 10.80
N GLU A 131 -15.73 2.10 9.80
CA GLU A 131 -15.95 3.55 9.70
C GLU A 131 -16.81 4.09 10.81
N GLN A 132 -17.88 3.38 11.15
CA GLN A 132 -18.77 3.79 12.25
C GLN A 132 -18.00 3.82 13.58
N THR A 133 -17.15 2.80 13.84
CA THR A 133 -16.33 2.75 15.06
C THR A 133 -15.34 3.91 15.09
N SER A 134 -14.62 4.17 14.00
CA SER A 134 -13.63 5.25 13.95
C SER A 134 -14.26 6.65 14.10
N GLU A 135 -15.44 6.86 13.54
CA GLU A 135 -16.17 8.11 13.71
C GLU A 135 -16.74 8.28 15.13
N ALA A 136 -17.16 7.17 15.76
CA ALA A 136 -17.63 7.17 17.14
C ALA A 136 -16.50 7.54 18.11
N GLU A 137 -15.29 6.99 17.91
CA GLU A 137 -14.10 7.32 18.70
C GLU A 137 -13.69 8.79 18.57
N LEU A 138 -13.75 9.34 17.35
CA LEU A 138 -13.46 10.76 17.12
C LEU A 138 -14.47 11.68 17.83
N ASN A 139 -15.75 11.25 17.91
CA ASN A 139 -16.81 12.01 18.56
C ASN A 139 -16.85 11.84 20.09
N ALA A 140 -16.20 10.82 20.65
CA ALA A 140 -16.19 10.52 22.09
C ALA A 140 -15.05 11.23 22.85
N ASN A 141 -14.05 11.76 22.14
CA ASN A 141 -12.88 12.43 22.74
C ASN A 141 -13.10 13.95 22.96
N GLU A 142 -14.33 14.40 23.08
CA GLU A 142 -14.74 15.74 23.52
C GLU A 142 -15.38 15.65 24.93
#